data_f41339b9f6d7d198bf2f9e7217d27e20
#
_entry.id   f41339b9f6d7d198bf2f9e7217d27e20
#
_cell.length_a   1.000
_cell.length_b   1.000
_cell.length_c   1.000
_cell.angle_alpha   90.00
_cell.angle_beta   90.00
_cell.angle_gamma   90.00
#
_symmetry.space_group_name_H-M   'P 1'
#
loop_
_entity.id
_entity.type
_entity.pdbx_description
1 polymer ?
#
loop_
_entity_poly.entity_id
_entity_poly.type
_entity_poly.pdbx_seq_one_letter_code
_entity_poly.pdbx_strand_id
1 'polypeptide(L)'
;MVKNLEIRKNYVIITIGLKREEFVMNEQLRKTKIIGTIGPASENEEMFTKLVKAGLNVARINFSHGGYEENKEKIETIKRVRKSLGKPVALMLDTKGPEIRTGVLETGDEKVVINEGQTFTFVHDDIIGNNEKTTITYKDLYKEVKVGTEMLVDDGAIKFRVTEIKDKDIVCVALNTAKLGSRKTMNIPSVNIQMEFLSEKDIKDITQGITAGFDYIAASFVRRAQDVRDIKELLKANGGERIKIISKIECQEGIDNFDEILEESDGIMVARGDMGVEVPMEMVPIYQKQIIKKCNKIGKPVVTATQMLESMTSNPRPTRAEVSDVSNAVYDITSDIMLSGECAMGKYPVECIEAMVKISKATENSIHYWNRFYKRSFDHNKKDMEEAIAYTTAVTAEQIAADAIVAYTNTGRSIEKLASVATECPVFAITDDEKTFNQLSIVFNATPVLCEDEKTIDDTISAGIEKLKAEGLLSEGDMVVLSGGASALKKEEKGKVIGGCVRI
;
A
#
# COMPACT_ATOMS: atom_id res chain seq x y z
N MET A 1 -7.70 42.01 -41.74
CA MET A 1 -6.29 41.93 -42.21
C MET A 1 -5.80 40.53 -41.94
N VAL A 2 -5.72 39.76 -43.00
CA VAL A 2 -5.21 38.40 -43.05
C VAL A 2 -3.70 38.49 -43.14
N LYS A 3 -2.95 37.86 -42.27
CA LYS A 3 -1.55 37.45 -42.57
C LYS A 3 -1.09 36.34 -41.60
N ASN A 4 -0.69 35.32 -42.28
CA ASN A 4 0.21 34.21 -42.04
C ASN A 4 -0.41 32.89 -41.55
N LEU A 5 -0.91 32.15 -42.57
CA LEU A 5 -0.91 30.69 -42.53
C LEU A 5 0.49 30.21 -42.87
N GLU A 6 1.21 29.67 -41.92
CA GLU A 6 2.32 28.73 -42.17
C GLU A 6 1.77 27.31 -42.12
N ILE A 7 1.69 26.70 -43.31
CA ILE A 7 1.37 25.27 -43.45
C ILE A 7 2.61 24.46 -43.10
N ARG A 8 2.70 23.94 -41.90
CA ARG A 8 3.56 22.80 -41.59
C ARG A 8 2.71 21.52 -41.65
N LYS A 9 3.19 20.60 -42.45
CA LYS A 9 2.57 19.31 -42.76
C LYS A 9 2.11 18.58 -41.52
N ASN A 10 0.85 18.12 -41.55
CA ASN A 10 0.18 17.13 -40.74
C ASN A 10 -0.28 17.59 -39.34
N TYR A 11 -1.58 17.72 -39.24
CA TYR A 11 -2.52 18.01 -38.18
C TYR A 11 -2.82 19.50 -37.91
N VAL A 12 -3.99 19.88 -38.40
CA VAL A 12 -4.66 21.12 -37.96
C VAL A 12 -5.22 20.86 -36.56
N ILE A 13 -4.51 21.35 -35.56
CA ILE A 13 -5.09 21.45 -34.20
C ILE A 13 -5.93 22.71 -34.20
N ILE A 14 -7.25 22.57 -34.34
CA ILE A 14 -8.19 23.66 -34.07
C ILE A 14 -8.28 23.74 -32.55
N THR A 15 -7.50 24.61 -31.93
CA THR A 15 -7.69 24.97 -30.52
C THR A 15 -8.94 25.86 -30.47
N ILE A 16 -10.12 25.26 -30.31
CA ILE A 16 -11.30 25.99 -29.90
C ILE A 16 -11.05 26.31 -28.43
N GLY A 17 -10.73 27.58 -28.15
CA GLY A 17 -10.59 28.08 -26.78
C GLY A 17 -11.99 28.17 -26.13
N LEU A 18 -12.58 27.04 -25.82
CA LEU A 18 -13.58 26.94 -24.77
C LEU A 18 -12.80 27.10 -23.45
N LYS A 19 -13.05 28.18 -22.72
CA LYS A 19 -12.69 28.25 -21.31
C LYS A 19 -13.32 27.00 -20.67
N ARG A 20 -12.51 25.97 -20.40
CA ARG A 20 -12.89 24.98 -19.39
C ARG A 20 -13.12 25.80 -18.12
N GLU A 21 -14.36 25.85 -17.65
CA GLU A 21 -14.59 26.12 -16.24
C GLU A 21 -13.71 25.12 -15.51
N GLU A 22 -12.84 25.60 -14.61
CA GLU A 22 -11.93 24.75 -13.87
C GLU A 22 -12.80 23.67 -13.20
N PHE A 23 -12.55 22.40 -13.57
CA PHE A 23 -13.19 21.26 -12.92
C PHE A 23 -12.75 21.29 -11.46
N VAL A 24 -13.56 21.91 -10.62
CA VAL A 24 -13.36 21.90 -9.18
C VAL A 24 -13.73 20.50 -8.73
N MET A 25 -12.73 19.66 -8.54
CA MET A 25 -12.92 18.33 -7.97
C MET A 25 -13.73 18.48 -6.69
N ASN A 26 -14.85 17.75 -6.60
CA ASN A 26 -15.72 17.78 -5.42
C ASN A 26 -14.83 17.65 -4.17
N GLU A 27 -14.89 18.65 -3.27
CA GLU A 27 -14.01 18.75 -2.10
C GLU A 27 -14.01 17.49 -1.23
N GLN A 28 -15.01 16.64 -1.38
CA GLN A 28 -15.14 15.37 -0.65
C GLN A 28 -14.31 14.22 -1.25
N LEU A 29 -13.90 14.30 -2.53
CA LEU A 29 -13.24 13.21 -3.23
C LEU A 29 -11.71 13.39 -3.25
N ARG A 30 -10.99 12.29 -3.16
CA ARG A 30 -9.54 12.19 -3.25
C ARG A 30 -9.18 10.88 -3.98
N LYS A 31 -8.19 10.94 -4.87
CA LYS A 31 -7.75 9.76 -5.65
C LYS A 31 -6.81 8.86 -4.87
N THR A 32 -5.77 9.43 -4.26
CA THR A 32 -4.79 8.71 -3.41
C THR A 32 -5.40 8.34 -2.07
N LYS A 33 -5.27 7.10 -1.63
CA LYS A 33 -5.85 6.61 -0.38
C LYS A 33 -4.86 6.75 0.79
N ILE A 34 -5.38 6.66 2.02
CA ILE A 34 -4.57 6.78 3.23
C ILE A 34 -4.71 5.51 4.07
N ILE A 35 -3.58 4.91 4.39
CA ILE A 35 -3.46 3.80 5.33
C ILE A 35 -2.95 4.35 6.65
N GLY A 36 -3.59 4.01 7.76
CA GLY A 36 -3.13 4.36 9.11
C GLY A 36 -2.89 3.10 9.94
N THR A 37 -1.75 3.05 10.61
CA THR A 37 -1.49 1.98 11.59
C THR A 37 -2.21 2.28 12.88
N ILE A 38 -3.04 1.34 13.34
CA ILE A 38 -3.83 1.48 14.54
C ILE A 38 -3.09 0.91 15.74
N GLY A 39 -2.91 1.74 16.76
CA GLY A 39 -2.20 1.42 17.98
C GLY A 39 -2.73 2.23 19.16
N PRO A 40 -1.99 2.29 20.30
CA PRO A 40 -2.46 2.90 21.54
C PRO A 40 -3.04 4.31 21.43
N ALA A 41 -2.54 5.12 20.49
CA ALA A 41 -3.04 6.48 20.27
C ALA A 41 -4.35 6.54 19.47
N SER A 42 -4.75 5.45 18.81
CA SER A 42 -5.82 5.46 17.79
C SER A 42 -6.81 4.29 17.88
N GLU A 43 -6.65 3.36 18.83
CA GLU A 43 -7.43 2.11 18.89
C GLU A 43 -8.80 2.24 19.55
N ASN A 44 -9.07 3.33 20.32
CA ASN A 44 -10.38 3.51 20.92
C ASN A 44 -11.41 3.99 19.89
N GLU A 45 -12.68 3.65 20.12
CA GLU A 45 -13.78 3.87 19.16
C GLU A 45 -13.97 5.33 18.77
N GLU A 46 -13.84 6.27 19.74
CA GLU A 46 -13.99 7.70 19.48
C GLU A 46 -12.88 8.22 18.56
N MET A 47 -11.63 7.87 18.87
CA MET A 47 -10.48 8.31 18.07
C MET A 47 -10.50 7.68 16.69
N PHE A 48 -10.77 6.37 16.60
CA PHE A 48 -10.86 5.70 15.31
C PHE A 48 -11.97 6.30 14.43
N THR A 49 -13.12 6.63 15.02
CA THR A 49 -14.21 7.36 14.33
C THR A 49 -13.73 8.70 13.76
N LYS A 50 -12.92 9.46 14.53
CA LYS A 50 -12.34 10.72 14.06
C LYS A 50 -11.38 10.50 12.89
N LEU A 51 -10.54 9.45 12.93
CA LEU A 51 -9.63 9.12 11.82
C LEU A 51 -10.38 8.78 10.53
N VAL A 52 -11.44 7.97 10.62
CA VAL A 52 -12.27 7.63 9.45
C VAL A 52 -12.94 8.88 8.88
N LYS A 53 -13.49 9.74 9.72
CA LYS A 53 -14.09 11.02 9.30
C LYS A 53 -13.08 11.99 8.73
N ALA A 54 -11.83 11.98 9.20
CA ALA A 54 -10.74 12.77 8.66
C ALA A 54 -10.24 12.27 7.29
N GLY A 55 -10.57 11.03 6.90
CA GLY A 55 -10.26 10.50 5.57
C GLY A 55 -9.39 9.24 5.53
N LEU A 56 -9.29 8.50 6.63
CA LEU A 56 -8.65 7.19 6.67
C LEU A 56 -9.41 6.18 5.79
N ASN A 57 -8.70 5.42 4.97
CA ASN A 57 -9.25 4.41 4.07
C ASN A 57 -8.93 2.97 4.50
N VAL A 58 -7.77 2.75 5.12
CA VAL A 58 -7.31 1.42 5.52
C VAL A 58 -6.78 1.46 6.94
N ALA A 59 -7.26 0.55 7.78
CA ALA A 59 -6.76 0.32 9.13
C ALA A 59 -5.74 -0.83 9.12
N ARG A 60 -4.44 -0.50 9.26
CA ARG A 60 -3.36 -1.49 9.36
C ARG A 60 -3.12 -1.87 10.82
N ILE A 61 -3.05 -3.17 11.09
CA ILE A 61 -2.65 -3.71 12.39
C ILE A 61 -1.32 -4.45 12.22
N ASN A 62 -0.31 -4.01 12.98
CA ASN A 62 1.02 -4.62 12.96
C ASN A 62 1.11 -5.80 13.92
N PHE A 63 1.19 -7.00 13.38
CA PHE A 63 1.29 -8.24 14.14
C PHE A 63 2.73 -8.59 14.59
N SER A 64 3.72 -7.78 14.23
CA SER A 64 5.07 -7.91 14.82
C SER A 64 5.04 -7.61 16.33
N HIS A 65 4.07 -6.80 16.77
CA HIS A 65 3.83 -6.46 18.18
C HIS A 65 2.53 -7.10 18.67
N GLY A 66 2.58 -8.32 19.14
CA GLY A 66 1.43 -9.09 19.59
C GLY A 66 0.85 -10.01 18.51
N GLY A 67 -0.18 -10.79 18.86
CA GLY A 67 -0.92 -11.67 17.98
C GLY A 67 -2.40 -11.27 17.89
N TYR A 68 -3.23 -12.22 17.47
CA TYR A 68 -4.67 -11.98 17.31
C TYR A 68 -5.35 -11.61 18.65
N GLU A 69 -5.03 -12.32 19.74
CA GLU A 69 -5.72 -12.12 21.01
C GLU A 69 -5.48 -10.71 21.57
N GLU A 70 -4.26 -10.18 21.44
CA GLU A 70 -3.92 -8.83 21.88
C GLU A 70 -4.58 -7.75 20.99
N ASN A 71 -4.88 -8.05 19.74
CA ASN A 71 -5.48 -7.12 18.81
C ASN A 71 -7.00 -7.30 18.61
N LYS A 72 -7.62 -8.29 19.24
CA LYS A 72 -9.01 -8.67 19.03
C LYS A 72 -10.00 -7.53 19.25
N GLU A 73 -9.89 -6.82 20.37
CA GLU A 73 -10.78 -5.69 20.70
C GLU A 73 -10.64 -4.56 19.67
N LYS A 74 -9.42 -4.27 19.26
CA LYS A 74 -9.10 -3.30 18.20
C LYS A 74 -9.75 -3.68 16.87
N ILE A 75 -9.64 -4.95 16.46
CA ILE A 75 -10.27 -5.48 15.24
C ILE A 75 -11.80 -5.30 15.29
N GLU A 76 -12.41 -5.66 16.40
CA GLU A 76 -13.87 -5.54 16.57
C GLU A 76 -14.31 -4.07 16.61
N THR A 77 -13.52 -3.17 17.21
CA THR A 77 -13.77 -1.73 17.19
C THR A 77 -13.77 -1.18 15.76
N ILE A 78 -12.76 -1.54 14.95
CA ILE A 78 -12.67 -1.12 13.55
C ILE A 78 -13.92 -1.57 12.78
N LYS A 79 -14.34 -2.83 12.94
CA LYS A 79 -15.53 -3.37 12.27
C LYS A 79 -16.82 -2.66 12.68
N ARG A 80 -17.01 -2.39 13.98
CA ARG A 80 -18.17 -1.65 14.47
C ARG A 80 -18.24 -0.25 13.88
N VAL A 81 -17.11 0.48 13.90
CA VAL A 81 -17.07 1.86 13.40
C VAL A 81 -17.30 1.92 11.89
N ARG A 82 -16.63 1.09 11.07
CA ARG A 82 -16.86 1.09 9.62
C ARG A 82 -18.32 0.80 9.26
N LYS A 83 -18.94 -0.14 9.98
CA LYS A 83 -20.36 -0.49 9.79
C LYS A 83 -21.27 0.66 10.23
N SER A 84 -21.06 1.26 11.39
CA SER A 84 -21.90 2.35 11.91
C SER A 84 -21.83 3.61 11.04
N LEU A 85 -20.69 3.87 10.40
CA LEU A 85 -20.49 5.01 9.50
C LEU A 85 -20.91 4.71 8.05
N GLY A 86 -21.15 3.45 7.68
CA GLY A 86 -21.40 3.03 6.29
C GLY A 86 -20.23 3.37 5.36
N LYS A 87 -18.98 3.44 5.88
CA LYS A 87 -17.79 3.82 5.11
C LYS A 87 -16.93 2.60 4.80
N PRO A 88 -16.39 2.51 3.57
CA PRO A 88 -15.44 1.46 3.20
C PRO A 88 -14.10 1.70 3.90
N VAL A 89 -13.79 0.90 4.90
CA VAL A 89 -12.49 0.90 5.56
C VAL A 89 -11.94 -0.51 5.55
N ALA A 90 -10.90 -0.77 4.77
CA ALA A 90 -10.26 -2.07 4.73
C ALA A 90 -9.48 -2.36 6.01
N LEU A 91 -9.49 -3.61 6.43
CA LEU A 91 -8.71 -4.12 7.54
C LEU A 91 -7.49 -4.87 6.99
N MET A 92 -6.28 -4.41 7.34
CA MET A 92 -5.02 -4.95 6.84
C MET A 92 -4.20 -5.55 7.99
N LEU A 93 -3.87 -6.85 7.87
CA LEU A 93 -2.94 -7.55 8.74
C LEU A 93 -1.52 -7.40 8.18
N ASP A 94 -0.60 -6.85 8.95
CA ASP A 94 0.82 -6.76 8.57
C ASP A 94 1.60 -7.83 9.34
N THR A 95 2.19 -8.78 8.62
CA THR A 95 2.89 -9.94 9.20
C THR A 95 4.24 -9.53 9.78
N LYS A 96 4.79 -10.36 10.66
CA LYS A 96 6.13 -10.15 11.18
C LYS A 96 7.18 -10.40 10.09
N GLY A 97 7.04 -11.48 9.33
CA GLY A 97 8.01 -11.93 8.33
C GLY A 97 9.29 -12.52 8.93
N PRO A 98 10.23 -12.94 8.06
CA PRO A 98 11.47 -13.60 8.42
C PRO A 98 12.55 -12.61 8.92
N GLU A 99 12.36 -12.06 10.10
CA GLU A 99 13.33 -11.16 10.74
C GLU A 99 14.39 -11.88 11.56
N ILE A 100 15.64 -11.46 11.44
CA ILE A 100 16.71 -11.83 12.36
C ILE A 100 16.78 -10.80 13.47
N ARG A 101 16.84 -11.24 14.72
CA ARG A 101 16.95 -10.37 15.90
C ARG A 101 18.06 -10.83 16.84
N THR A 102 18.65 -9.87 17.56
CA THR A 102 19.56 -10.15 18.68
C THR A 102 18.77 -10.69 19.87
N GLY A 103 19.47 -11.35 20.80
CA GLY A 103 18.91 -11.86 22.04
C GLY A 103 18.63 -10.78 23.10
N VAL A 104 18.29 -11.26 24.29
CA VAL A 104 18.13 -10.42 25.49
C VAL A 104 19.47 -10.11 26.09
N LEU A 105 19.67 -8.88 26.57
CA LEU A 105 20.87 -8.47 27.29
C LEU A 105 20.65 -8.53 28.79
N GLU A 106 21.71 -8.75 29.57
CA GLU A 106 21.69 -8.81 31.04
C GLU A 106 21.20 -7.52 31.70
N THR A 107 21.31 -6.40 31.00
CA THR A 107 20.81 -5.08 31.41
C THR A 107 19.29 -4.90 31.24
N GLY A 108 18.60 -5.92 30.70
CA GLY A 108 17.15 -5.86 30.43
C GLY A 108 16.80 -4.79 29.41
N ASP A 109 16.16 -3.70 29.84
CA ASP A 109 15.73 -2.60 28.97
C ASP A 109 16.82 -1.52 28.79
N GLU A 110 17.87 -1.54 29.60
CA GLU A 110 18.98 -0.62 29.45
C GLU A 110 19.87 -1.03 28.28
N LYS A 111 20.35 -0.03 27.53
CA LYS A 111 21.25 -0.26 26.40
C LYS A 111 22.71 -0.33 26.85
N VAL A 112 23.47 -1.29 26.32
CA VAL A 112 24.91 -1.39 26.49
C VAL A 112 25.65 -0.59 25.41
N VAL A 113 26.81 -0.01 25.76
CA VAL A 113 27.64 0.73 24.78
C VAL A 113 28.57 -0.27 24.10
N ILE A 114 28.57 -0.21 22.75
CA ILE A 114 29.53 -0.91 21.89
C ILE A 114 30.43 0.18 21.29
N ASN A 115 31.73 0.06 21.46
CA ASN A 115 32.68 1.05 20.96
C ASN A 115 33.21 0.66 19.57
N GLU A 116 33.55 1.63 18.77
CA GLU A 116 34.24 1.42 17.48
C GLU A 116 35.56 0.64 17.72
N GLY A 117 35.82 -0.34 16.85
CA GLY A 117 36.97 -1.24 16.96
C GLY A 117 36.83 -2.36 17.99
N GLN A 118 35.76 -2.38 18.79
CA GLN A 118 35.49 -3.42 19.75
C GLN A 118 35.13 -4.73 19.04
N THR A 119 35.70 -5.84 19.52
CA THR A 119 35.27 -7.19 19.13
C THR A 119 33.94 -7.50 19.76
N PHE A 120 32.98 -8.00 18.98
CA PHE A 120 31.67 -8.43 19.42
C PHE A 120 31.32 -9.77 18.77
N THR A 121 30.72 -10.70 19.54
CA THR A 121 30.42 -12.05 19.04
C THR A 121 28.93 -12.34 19.05
N PHE A 122 28.38 -12.72 17.90
CA PHE A 122 27.05 -13.30 17.79
C PHE A 122 27.19 -14.82 17.95
N VAL A 123 26.72 -15.32 19.09
CA VAL A 123 26.88 -16.72 19.44
C VAL A 123 25.70 -17.59 19.00
N HIS A 124 26.01 -18.83 18.63
CA HIS A 124 24.99 -19.79 18.19
C HIS A 124 24.08 -20.23 19.36
N ASP A 125 24.63 -20.44 20.53
CA ASP A 125 23.88 -20.91 21.71
C ASP A 125 22.97 -19.80 22.27
N ASP A 126 21.90 -20.21 22.92
CA ASP A 126 21.02 -19.27 23.63
C ASP A 126 21.65 -18.82 24.94
N ILE A 127 22.00 -17.54 24.99
CA ILE A 127 22.58 -16.90 26.15
C ILE A 127 21.85 -15.59 26.46
N ILE A 128 21.97 -15.14 27.70
CA ILE A 128 21.75 -13.74 28.04
C ILE A 128 23.02 -12.98 27.65
N GLY A 129 22.90 -12.02 26.75
CA GLY A 129 24.01 -11.27 26.18
C GLY A 129 24.48 -10.12 27.04
N ASN A 130 25.59 -9.51 26.65
CA ASN A 130 26.20 -8.36 27.32
C ASN A 130 26.81 -7.39 26.26
N ASN A 131 27.76 -6.57 26.69
CA ASN A 131 28.47 -5.66 25.80
C ASN A 131 29.55 -6.32 24.92
N GLU A 132 29.81 -7.62 25.06
CA GLU A 132 30.81 -8.34 24.27
C GLU A 132 30.20 -9.40 23.35
N LYS A 133 29.05 -9.93 23.71
CA LYS A 133 28.38 -11.01 22.95
C LYS A 133 26.87 -11.08 23.18
N THR A 134 26.16 -11.58 22.20
CA THR A 134 24.73 -11.91 22.30
C THR A 134 24.34 -13.05 21.37
N THR A 135 23.21 -13.69 21.61
CA THR A 135 22.66 -14.67 20.68
C THR A 135 21.90 -13.98 19.52
N ILE A 136 21.56 -14.75 18.49
CA ILE A 136 20.67 -14.32 17.39
C ILE A 136 19.57 -15.35 17.17
N THR A 137 18.43 -14.90 16.63
CA THR A 137 17.27 -15.77 16.39
C THR A 137 17.49 -16.76 15.27
N TYR A 138 18.21 -16.39 14.20
CA TYR A 138 18.52 -17.28 13.08
C TYR A 138 19.84 -18.00 13.29
N LYS A 139 19.77 -19.24 13.78
CA LYS A 139 20.92 -20.02 14.21
C LYS A 139 21.86 -20.45 13.08
N ASP A 140 21.38 -20.56 11.86
CA ASP A 140 22.17 -20.97 10.68
C ASP A 140 22.89 -19.82 9.96
N LEU A 141 22.79 -18.59 10.48
CA LEU A 141 23.41 -17.42 9.86
C LEU A 141 24.91 -17.59 9.60
N TYR A 142 25.63 -18.31 10.47
CA TYR A 142 27.07 -18.58 10.31
C TYR A 142 27.42 -19.34 9.01
N LYS A 143 26.44 -20.04 8.39
CA LYS A 143 26.63 -20.74 7.12
C LYS A 143 26.56 -19.81 5.92
N GLU A 144 25.93 -18.65 6.06
CA GLU A 144 25.58 -17.75 4.98
C GLU A 144 26.47 -16.50 4.92
N VAL A 145 27.00 -16.08 6.06
CA VAL A 145 27.97 -14.97 6.13
C VAL A 145 29.40 -15.47 5.94
N LYS A 146 30.30 -14.55 5.56
CA LYS A 146 31.73 -14.80 5.39
C LYS A 146 32.54 -13.65 5.99
N VAL A 147 33.83 -13.89 6.19
CA VAL A 147 34.77 -12.82 6.62
C VAL A 147 34.66 -11.64 5.67
N GLY A 148 34.48 -10.45 6.22
CA GLY A 148 34.25 -9.22 5.48
C GLY A 148 32.78 -8.83 5.29
N THR A 149 31.82 -9.73 5.54
CA THR A 149 30.38 -9.40 5.50
C THR A 149 30.07 -8.29 6.50
N GLU A 150 29.32 -7.27 6.07
CA GLU A 150 28.77 -6.24 6.97
C GLU A 150 27.40 -6.65 7.47
N MET A 151 27.17 -6.41 8.75
CA MET A 151 25.92 -6.71 9.46
C MET A 151 25.47 -5.43 10.16
N LEU A 152 24.21 -5.08 10.00
CA LEU A 152 23.59 -3.88 10.55
C LEU A 152 22.64 -4.26 11.67
N VAL A 153 22.70 -3.59 12.82
CA VAL A 153 21.86 -3.88 13.98
C VAL A 153 21.17 -2.59 14.45
N ASP A 154 19.91 -2.73 14.97
CA ASP A 154 19.06 -1.62 15.42
C ASP A 154 18.85 -0.61 14.29
N ASP A 155 18.23 -1.06 13.17
CA ASP A 155 17.96 -0.28 11.96
C ASP A 155 19.21 0.43 11.39
N GLY A 156 20.35 -0.27 11.48
CA GLY A 156 21.65 0.23 10.98
C GLY A 156 22.36 1.19 11.92
N ALA A 157 21.86 1.43 13.13
CA ALA A 157 22.52 2.27 14.14
C ALA A 157 23.90 1.72 14.55
N ILE A 158 24.07 0.40 14.54
CA ILE A 158 25.35 -0.26 14.80
C ILE A 158 25.75 -1.07 13.58
N LYS A 159 26.98 -0.85 13.13
CA LYS A 159 27.58 -1.56 12.00
C LYS A 159 28.66 -2.51 12.53
N PHE A 160 28.58 -3.77 12.11
CA PHE A 160 29.57 -4.78 12.39
C PHE A 160 30.18 -5.31 11.10
N ARG A 161 31.43 -5.77 11.15
CA ARG A 161 32.07 -6.51 10.06
C ARG A 161 32.56 -7.84 10.59
N VAL A 162 32.20 -8.93 9.93
CA VAL A 162 32.65 -10.28 10.29
C VAL A 162 34.16 -10.38 10.12
N THR A 163 34.85 -10.78 11.16
CA THR A 163 36.32 -10.96 11.17
C THR A 163 36.69 -12.46 11.19
N GLU A 164 35.88 -13.29 11.82
CA GLU A 164 36.12 -14.73 11.95
C GLU A 164 34.78 -15.48 12.11
N ILE A 165 34.70 -16.70 11.64
CA ILE A 165 33.65 -17.66 11.99
C ILE A 165 34.32 -18.80 12.73
N LYS A 166 34.03 -18.92 14.03
CA LYS A 166 34.65 -19.90 14.91
C LYS A 166 33.60 -20.88 15.42
N ASP A 167 33.74 -22.14 15.03
CA ASP A 167 32.73 -23.18 15.23
C ASP A 167 31.41 -22.79 14.59
N LYS A 168 30.50 -22.19 15.34
CA LYS A 168 29.22 -21.65 14.81
C LYS A 168 29.01 -20.19 15.22
N ASP A 169 29.97 -19.62 15.92
CA ASP A 169 29.92 -18.24 16.39
C ASP A 169 30.45 -17.29 15.31
N ILE A 170 29.83 -16.12 15.19
CA ILE A 170 30.20 -15.08 14.25
C ILE A 170 30.93 -13.97 15.03
N VAL A 171 32.24 -13.90 14.89
CA VAL A 171 33.07 -12.88 15.51
C VAL A 171 33.14 -11.67 14.59
N CYS A 172 32.85 -10.50 15.14
CA CYS A 172 32.77 -9.24 14.41
C CYS A 172 33.60 -8.15 15.08
N VAL A 173 33.93 -7.12 14.32
CA VAL A 173 34.41 -5.83 14.82
C VAL A 173 33.35 -4.77 14.62
N ALA A 174 33.06 -3.95 15.62
CA ALA A 174 32.17 -2.82 15.50
C ALA A 174 32.82 -1.70 14.69
N LEU A 175 32.10 -1.15 13.68
CA LEU A 175 32.60 -0.11 12.80
C LEU A 175 32.25 1.32 13.25
N ASN A 176 31.43 1.45 14.27
CA ASN A 176 31.05 2.73 14.90
C ASN A 176 30.68 2.52 16.36
N THR A 177 30.72 3.59 17.14
CA THR A 177 30.26 3.58 18.54
C THR A 177 28.76 3.83 18.59
N ALA A 178 28.00 2.91 19.25
CA ALA A 178 26.56 3.06 19.44
C ALA A 178 26.07 2.29 20.67
N LYS A 179 24.76 2.40 20.99
CA LYS A 179 24.14 1.72 22.12
C LYS A 179 23.24 0.58 21.64
N LEU A 180 23.54 -0.66 22.01
CA LEU A 180 22.78 -1.86 21.69
C LEU A 180 21.73 -2.13 22.78
N GLY A 181 20.47 -2.32 22.39
CA GLY A 181 19.38 -2.81 23.24
C GLY A 181 19.09 -4.30 23.03
N SER A 182 18.21 -4.86 23.84
CA SER A 182 17.70 -6.23 23.69
C SER A 182 16.80 -6.37 22.46
N ARG A 183 16.83 -7.56 21.82
CA ARG A 183 15.92 -7.98 20.73
C ARG A 183 15.89 -7.04 19.53
N LYS A 184 17.04 -6.49 19.14
CA LYS A 184 17.15 -5.56 18.02
C LYS A 184 17.21 -6.28 16.67
N THR A 185 16.62 -5.68 15.66
CA THR A 185 16.67 -6.16 14.27
C THR A 185 18.12 -6.28 13.79
N MET A 186 18.38 -7.26 12.94
CA MET A 186 19.65 -7.47 12.29
C MET A 186 19.42 -7.64 10.79
N ASN A 187 20.06 -6.78 9.99
CA ASN A 187 20.04 -6.80 8.55
C ASN A 187 21.43 -7.16 8.02
N ILE A 188 21.47 -7.94 6.96
CA ILE A 188 22.72 -8.38 6.34
C ILE A 188 22.66 -8.01 4.85
N PRO A 189 22.90 -6.75 4.48
CA PRO A 189 22.87 -6.32 3.11
C PRO A 189 23.77 -7.18 2.22
N SER A 190 23.32 -7.46 1.01
CA SER A 190 24.05 -8.25 0.00
C SER A 190 24.22 -9.75 0.32
N VAL A 191 23.48 -10.30 1.28
CA VAL A 191 23.45 -11.73 1.57
C VAL A 191 22.02 -12.25 1.42
N ASN A 192 21.81 -13.22 0.56
CA ASN A 192 20.51 -13.86 0.36
C ASN A 192 20.29 -14.90 1.47
N ILE A 193 19.52 -14.53 2.48
CA ILE A 193 19.26 -15.38 3.65
C ILE A 193 18.27 -16.49 3.30
N GLN A 194 18.63 -17.76 3.60
CA GLN A 194 17.83 -18.95 3.30
C GLN A 194 16.84 -19.31 4.42
N MET A 195 16.38 -18.33 5.15
CA MET A 195 15.39 -18.52 6.22
C MET A 195 14.01 -18.83 5.62
N GLU A 196 13.26 -19.74 6.27
CA GLU A 196 11.86 -20.00 5.89
C GLU A 196 11.06 -18.70 5.92
N PHE A 197 10.21 -18.52 4.91
CA PHE A 197 9.45 -17.29 4.75
C PHE A 197 8.33 -17.19 5.80
N LEU A 198 7.52 -18.23 5.95
CA LEU A 198 6.42 -18.27 6.92
C LEU A 198 6.89 -18.89 8.24
N SER A 199 7.00 -18.08 9.28
CA SER A 199 7.22 -18.58 10.64
C SER A 199 5.94 -19.23 11.21
N GLU A 200 6.08 -20.07 12.23
CA GLU A 200 4.92 -20.63 12.97
C GLU A 200 3.97 -19.52 13.46
N LYS A 201 4.54 -18.37 13.87
CA LYS A 201 3.78 -17.21 14.29
C LYS A 201 2.98 -16.62 13.12
N ASP A 202 3.61 -16.43 11.95
CA ASP A 202 2.93 -15.86 10.78
C ASP A 202 1.80 -16.79 10.29
N ILE A 203 2.04 -18.10 10.27
CA ILE A 203 1.03 -19.12 9.95
C ILE A 203 -0.18 -19.00 10.89
N LYS A 204 0.08 -18.90 12.21
CA LYS A 204 -0.97 -18.74 13.21
C LYS A 204 -1.73 -17.42 13.03
N ASP A 205 -1.02 -16.31 12.88
CA ASP A 205 -1.61 -14.98 12.73
C ASP A 205 -2.46 -14.86 11.48
N ILE A 206 -1.98 -15.37 10.34
CA ILE A 206 -2.72 -15.40 9.08
C ILE A 206 -3.97 -16.24 9.21
N THR A 207 -3.87 -17.46 9.80
CA THR A 207 -5.01 -18.35 9.98
C THR A 207 -6.08 -17.73 10.88
N GLN A 208 -5.69 -17.08 11.96
CA GLN A 208 -6.60 -16.32 12.82
C GLN A 208 -7.16 -15.09 12.11
N GLY A 209 -6.36 -14.42 11.26
CA GLY A 209 -6.78 -13.29 10.44
C GLY A 209 -7.88 -13.64 9.45
N ILE A 210 -7.87 -14.86 8.89
CA ILE A 210 -8.96 -15.38 8.03
C ILE A 210 -10.28 -15.37 8.80
N THR A 211 -10.30 -15.97 9.99
CA THR A 211 -11.47 -16.02 10.84
C THR A 211 -11.92 -14.64 11.31
N ALA A 212 -10.95 -13.75 11.57
CA ALA A 212 -11.20 -12.37 11.94
C ALA A 212 -11.72 -11.51 10.78
N GLY A 213 -11.71 -12.00 9.53
CA GLY A 213 -12.28 -11.31 8.38
C GLY A 213 -11.42 -10.14 7.87
N PHE A 214 -10.10 -10.25 7.93
CA PHE A 214 -9.20 -9.27 7.31
C PHE A 214 -9.42 -9.20 5.81
N ASP A 215 -9.25 -8.00 5.25
CA ASP A 215 -9.41 -7.72 3.83
C ASP A 215 -8.10 -7.91 3.07
N TYR A 216 -6.97 -7.60 3.74
CA TYR A 216 -5.63 -7.65 3.19
C TYR A 216 -4.62 -8.26 4.16
N ILE A 217 -3.59 -8.91 3.60
CA ILE A 217 -2.35 -9.25 4.29
C ILE A 217 -1.23 -8.42 3.66
N ALA A 218 -0.54 -7.60 4.45
CA ALA A 218 0.72 -6.99 4.09
C ALA A 218 1.84 -7.96 4.51
N ALA A 219 2.45 -8.62 3.52
CA ALA A 219 3.45 -9.65 3.74
C ALA A 219 4.85 -9.02 3.84
N SER A 220 5.47 -9.11 5.02
CA SER A 220 6.79 -8.53 5.29
C SER A 220 7.92 -9.36 4.67
N PHE A 221 8.96 -8.67 4.17
CA PHE A 221 10.18 -9.26 3.63
C PHE A 221 9.96 -10.29 2.51
N VAL A 222 9.06 -9.98 1.56
CA VAL A 222 8.89 -10.82 0.37
C VAL A 222 10.13 -10.71 -0.52
N ARG A 223 10.76 -11.85 -0.81
CA ARG A 223 12.03 -11.96 -1.55
C ARG A 223 11.85 -12.54 -2.94
N ARG A 224 10.84 -13.38 -3.14
CA ARG A 224 10.58 -14.09 -4.41
C ARG A 224 9.11 -14.46 -4.57
N ALA A 225 8.68 -14.77 -5.78
CA ALA A 225 7.30 -15.15 -6.08
C ALA A 225 6.79 -16.35 -5.26
N GLN A 226 7.70 -17.28 -4.88
CA GLN A 226 7.34 -18.44 -4.06
C GLN A 226 6.80 -18.00 -2.68
N ASP A 227 7.37 -16.97 -2.08
CA ASP A 227 6.91 -16.44 -0.78
C ASP A 227 5.42 -16.03 -0.83
N VAL A 228 4.99 -15.44 -1.94
CA VAL A 228 3.58 -15.05 -2.18
C VAL A 228 2.71 -16.29 -2.41
N ARG A 229 3.21 -17.28 -3.17
CA ARG A 229 2.49 -18.55 -3.40
C ARG A 229 2.28 -19.31 -2.09
N ASP A 230 3.25 -19.33 -1.20
CA ASP A 230 3.14 -19.99 0.11
C ASP A 230 2.00 -19.38 0.94
N ILE A 231 1.85 -18.04 0.93
CA ILE A 231 0.70 -17.39 1.58
C ILE A 231 -0.60 -17.77 0.89
N LYS A 232 -0.66 -17.76 -0.45
CA LYS A 232 -1.86 -18.15 -1.20
C LYS A 232 -2.31 -19.59 -0.88
N GLU A 233 -1.35 -20.51 -0.78
CA GLU A 233 -1.62 -21.90 -0.40
C GLU A 233 -2.17 -22.00 1.02
N LEU A 234 -1.57 -21.26 1.98
CA LEU A 234 -2.06 -21.17 3.35
C LEU A 234 -3.49 -20.60 3.40
N LEU A 235 -3.76 -19.53 2.68
CA LEU A 235 -5.09 -18.93 2.57
C LEU A 235 -6.10 -19.92 2.00
N LYS A 236 -5.75 -20.59 0.90
CA LYS A 236 -6.61 -21.57 0.23
C LYS A 236 -6.94 -22.77 1.14
N ALA A 237 -5.94 -23.28 1.87
CA ALA A 237 -6.11 -24.39 2.78
C ALA A 237 -7.06 -24.06 3.97
N ASN A 238 -7.25 -22.77 4.28
CA ASN A 238 -8.06 -22.31 5.41
C ASN A 238 -9.31 -21.50 5.01
N GLY A 239 -9.70 -21.49 3.72
CA GLY A 239 -10.89 -20.77 3.22
C GLY A 239 -10.75 -19.26 3.17
N GLY A 240 -9.51 -18.75 3.03
CA GLY A 240 -9.16 -17.34 3.00
C GLY A 240 -8.86 -16.78 1.59
N GLU A 241 -9.23 -17.46 0.50
CA GLU A 241 -8.85 -17.10 -0.88
C GLU A 241 -9.29 -15.69 -1.31
N ARG A 242 -10.26 -15.11 -0.57
CA ARG A 242 -10.72 -13.75 -0.83
C ARG A 242 -9.88 -12.66 -0.15
N ILE A 243 -8.93 -13.02 0.69
CA ILE A 243 -7.98 -12.06 1.29
C ILE A 243 -6.92 -11.75 0.24
N LYS A 244 -6.68 -10.48 -0.01
CA LYS A 244 -5.67 -10.00 -0.97
C LYS A 244 -4.31 -9.82 -0.32
N ILE A 245 -3.24 -10.04 -1.08
CA ILE A 245 -1.86 -9.98 -0.61
C ILE A 245 -1.16 -8.73 -1.15
N ILE A 246 -0.67 -7.89 -0.24
CA ILE A 246 0.20 -6.75 -0.52
C ILE A 246 1.63 -7.15 -0.13
N SER A 247 2.48 -7.39 -1.12
CA SER A 247 3.87 -7.77 -0.87
C SER A 247 4.71 -6.55 -0.53
N LYS A 248 5.42 -6.61 0.62
CA LYS A 248 6.32 -5.53 1.05
C LYS A 248 7.70 -5.78 0.48
N ILE A 249 8.20 -4.79 -0.27
CA ILE A 249 9.54 -4.82 -0.85
C ILE A 249 10.47 -4.06 0.09
N GLU A 250 11.33 -4.81 0.78
CA GLU A 250 12.11 -4.35 1.92
C GLU A 250 13.60 -4.68 1.81
N CYS A 251 14.00 -5.53 0.85
CA CYS A 251 15.38 -5.98 0.69
C CYS A 251 15.82 -6.05 -0.78
N GLN A 252 17.12 -6.18 -1.03
CA GLN A 252 17.68 -6.22 -2.38
C GLN A 252 17.16 -7.42 -3.19
N GLU A 253 17.03 -8.61 -2.59
CA GLU A 253 16.50 -9.80 -3.27
C GLU A 253 15.06 -9.57 -3.77
N GLY A 254 14.21 -8.89 -2.96
CA GLY A 254 12.85 -8.53 -3.38
C GLY A 254 12.82 -7.51 -4.53
N ILE A 255 13.80 -6.61 -4.60
CA ILE A 255 13.97 -5.67 -5.72
C ILE A 255 14.41 -6.40 -6.99
N ASP A 256 15.37 -7.31 -6.88
CA ASP A 256 15.90 -8.07 -8.01
C ASP A 256 14.84 -8.99 -8.63
N ASN A 257 13.98 -9.59 -7.81
CA ASN A 257 12.90 -10.48 -8.21
C ASN A 257 11.54 -9.76 -8.35
N PHE A 258 11.55 -8.43 -8.43
CA PHE A 258 10.33 -7.62 -8.34
C PHE A 258 9.25 -7.99 -9.34
N ASP A 259 9.61 -8.26 -10.59
CA ASP A 259 8.62 -8.50 -11.66
C ASP A 259 7.82 -9.79 -11.42
N GLU A 260 8.47 -10.87 -10.96
CA GLU A 260 7.78 -12.11 -10.61
C GLU A 260 6.95 -11.99 -9.31
N ILE A 261 7.43 -11.21 -8.33
CA ILE A 261 6.67 -10.90 -7.11
C ILE A 261 5.41 -10.11 -7.46
N LEU A 262 5.55 -9.09 -8.31
CA LEU A 262 4.44 -8.26 -8.76
C LEU A 262 3.38 -9.08 -9.51
N GLU A 263 3.78 -10.07 -10.30
CA GLU A 263 2.83 -10.95 -11.01
C GLU A 263 1.95 -11.74 -10.04
N GLU A 264 2.53 -12.29 -8.98
CA GLU A 264 1.83 -13.10 -7.98
C GLU A 264 1.05 -12.26 -6.95
N SER A 265 1.44 -11.03 -6.65
CA SER A 265 0.82 -10.21 -5.61
C SER A 265 -0.47 -9.53 -6.09
N ASP A 266 -1.38 -9.18 -5.17
CA ASP A 266 -2.54 -8.32 -5.46
C ASP A 266 -2.19 -6.83 -5.41
N GLY A 267 -1.11 -6.48 -4.74
CA GLY A 267 -0.54 -5.13 -4.66
C GLY A 267 0.85 -5.15 -4.05
N ILE A 268 1.49 -3.99 -3.98
CA ILE A 268 2.88 -3.84 -3.49
C ILE A 268 2.92 -2.74 -2.43
N MET A 269 3.80 -2.90 -1.45
CA MET A 269 4.18 -1.84 -0.51
C MET A 269 5.67 -1.57 -0.61
N VAL A 270 6.01 -0.31 -0.87
CA VAL A 270 7.39 0.19 -0.81
C VAL A 270 7.65 0.59 0.65
N ALA A 271 8.24 -0.31 1.41
CA ALA A 271 8.53 -0.11 2.84
C ALA A 271 9.92 0.54 2.98
N ARG A 272 9.95 1.86 2.84
CA ARG A 272 11.19 2.65 2.69
C ARG A 272 12.12 2.60 3.91
N GLY A 273 11.56 2.38 5.11
CA GLY A 273 12.35 2.25 6.34
C GLY A 273 13.31 1.06 6.27
N ASP A 274 12.75 -0.14 6.12
CA ASP A 274 13.52 -1.39 6.05
C ASP A 274 14.37 -1.43 4.77
N MET A 275 13.80 -1.03 3.64
CA MET A 275 14.54 -0.93 2.37
C MET A 275 15.78 -0.04 2.50
N GLY A 276 15.69 1.10 3.21
CA GLY A 276 16.82 2.03 3.37
C GLY A 276 17.94 1.50 4.27
N VAL A 277 17.71 0.40 4.99
CA VAL A 277 18.75 -0.32 5.74
C VAL A 277 19.40 -1.39 4.86
N GLU A 278 18.63 -2.00 3.95
CA GLU A 278 19.07 -3.12 3.11
C GLU A 278 19.74 -2.69 1.80
N VAL A 279 19.46 -1.47 1.30
CA VAL A 279 20.04 -0.95 0.07
C VAL A 279 20.67 0.43 0.30
N PRO A 280 21.54 0.92 -0.60
CA PRO A 280 22.05 2.29 -0.50
C PRO A 280 20.90 3.30 -0.44
N MET A 281 20.91 4.18 0.57
CA MET A 281 19.78 5.08 0.86
C MET A 281 19.41 6.00 -0.33
N GLU A 282 20.39 6.38 -1.14
CA GLU A 282 20.18 7.16 -2.36
C GLU A 282 19.42 6.42 -3.47
N MET A 283 19.36 5.08 -3.40
CA MET A 283 18.63 4.25 -4.34
C MET A 283 17.14 4.11 -4.00
N VAL A 284 16.76 4.31 -2.74
CA VAL A 284 15.36 4.14 -2.27
C VAL A 284 14.37 4.96 -3.11
N PRO A 285 14.56 6.27 -3.36
CA PRO A 285 13.62 7.05 -4.17
C PRO A 285 13.59 6.60 -5.65
N ILE A 286 14.69 6.03 -6.15
CA ILE A 286 14.77 5.49 -7.52
C ILE A 286 13.92 4.22 -7.63
N TYR A 287 14.10 3.28 -6.70
CA TYR A 287 13.32 2.05 -6.62
C TYR A 287 11.84 2.35 -6.40
N GLN A 288 11.49 3.26 -5.50
CA GLN A 288 10.12 3.72 -5.28
C GLN A 288 9.45 4.12 -6.60
N LYS A 289 10.07 4.99 -7.40
CA LYS A 289 9.52 5.44 -8.68
C LYS A 289 9.37 4.31 -9.70
N GLN A 290 10.33 3.40 -9.76
CA GLN A 290 10.28 2.25 -10.66
C GLN A 290 9.15 1.29 -10.27
N ILE A 291 9.01 0.98 -8.98
CA ILE A 291 7.96 0.13 -8.43
C ILE A 291 6.58 0.74 -8.71
N ILE A 292 6.36 2.01 -8.36
CA ILE A 292 5.09 2.70 -8.61
C ILE A 292 4.74 2.64 -10.11
N LYS A 293 5.69 2.94 -10.99
CA LYS A 293 5.47 2.90 -12.43
C LYS A 293 5.07 1.51 -12.93
N LYS A 294 5.72 0.46 -12.44
CA LYS A 294 5.42 -0.94 -12.83
C LYS A 294 4.04 -1.38 -12.33
N CYS A 295 3.69 -1.07 -11.08
CA CYS A 295 2.37 -1.36 -10.51
C CYS A 295 1.26 -0.65 -11.28
N ASN A 296 1.41 0.65 -11.54
CA ASN A 296 0.44 1.44 -12.30
C ASN A 296 0.22 0.89 -13.72
N LYS A 297 1.27 0.35 -14.35
CA LYS A 297 1.16 -0.21 -15.69
C LYS A 297 0.17 -1.37 -15.78
N ILE A 298 0.07 -2.18 -14.73
CA ILE A 298 -0.80 -3.37 -14.72
C ILE A 298 -2.06 -3.20 -13.86
N GLY A 299 -2.20 -2.05 -13.18
CA GLY A 299 -3.37 -1.70 -12.38
C GLY A 299 -3.38 -2.30 -10.97
N LYS A 300 -2.23 -2.72 -10.45
CA LYS A 300 -2.14 -3.20 -9.07
C LYS A 300 -1.88 -2.04 -8.10
N PRO A 301 -2.58 -1.99 -6.95
CA PRO A 301 -2.33 -0.98 -5.93
C PRO A 301 -0.87 -0.95 -5.47
N VAL A 302 -0.37 0.25 -5.21
CA VAL A 302 0.97 0.45 -4.67
C VAL A 302 0.93 1.44 -3.51
N VAL A 303 1.51 1.02 -2.39
CA VAL A 303 1.58 1.79 -1.14
C VAL A 303 2.96 2.39 -0.99
N THR A 304 3.07 3.70 -0.81
CA THR A 304 4.30 4.34 -0.35
C THR A 304 4.25 4.46 1.17
N ALA A 305 5.18 3.79 1.86
CA ALA A 305 5.11 3.58 3.30
C ALA A 305 6.35 4.06 4.04
N THR A 306 6.17 4.31 5.33
CA THR A 306 7.16 4.69 6.34
C THR A 306 7.77 6.09 6.17
N GLN A 307 8.01 6.76 7.29
CA GLN A 307 8.67 8.07 7.38
C GLN A 307 8.03 9.15 6.49
N MET A 308 6.70 9.12 6.34
CA MET A 308 5.99 10.10 5.50
C MET A 308 5.79 11.44 6.21
N LEU A 309 5.30 11.40 7.47
CA LEU A 309 5.10 12.56 8.34
C LEU A 309 5.68 12.31 9.75
N GLU A 310 6.85 11.67 9.83
CA GLU A 310 7.47 11.18 11.06
C GLU A 310 7.58 12.24 12.16
N SER A 311 7.89 13.49 11.78
CA SER A 311 7.98 14.60 12.74
C SER A 311 6.65 14.88 13.45
N MET A 312 5.51 14.49 12.83
CA MET A 312 4.17 14.68 13.40
C MET A 312 3.84 13.68 14.52
N THR A 313 4.69 12.70 14.80
CA THR A 313 4.58 11.90 16.02
C THR A 313 4.61 12.78 17.27
N SER A 314 5.33 13.88 17.23
CA SER A 314 5.51 14.81 18.34
C SER A 314 5.16 16.28 18.02
N ASN A 315 5.04 16.65 16.76
CA ASN A 315 4.73 18.01 16.32
C ASN A 315 3.36 18.09 15.61
N PRO A 316 2.58 19.16 15.77
CA PRO A 316 1.24 19.28 15.18
C PRO A 316 1.26 19.62 13.68
N ARG A 317 2.44 19.82 13.08
CA ARG A 317 2.63 20.16 11.66
C ARG A 317 3.83 19.45 11.09
N PRO A 318 3.77 19.01 9.82
CA PRO A 318 4.89 18.37 9.14
C PRO A 318 5.97 19.39 8.76
N THR A 319 7.15 18.91 8.53
CA THR A 319 8.25 19.67 7.91
C THR A 319 7.97 19.91 6.43
N ARG A 320 8.67 20.88 5.82
CA ARG A 320 8.58 21.11 4.37
C ARG A 320 9.11 19.94 3.55
N ALA A 321 10.11 19.21 4.06
CA ALA A 321 10.65 18.02 3.41
C ALA A 321 9.62 16.90 3.36
N GLU A 322 8.89 16.65 4.45
CA GLU A 322 7.82 15.66 4.51
C GLU A 322 6.64 16.01 3.59
N VAL A 323 6.23 17.28 3.56
CA VAL A 323 5.20 17.74 2.60
C VAL A 323 5.66 17.48 1.17
N SER A 324 6.93 17.74 0.84
CA SER A 324 7.50 17.48 -0.48
C SER A 324 7.54 15.98 -0.80
N ASP A 325 7.88 15.13 0.17
CA ASP A 325 7.93 13.69 0.01
C ASP A 325 6.55 13.09 -0.29
N VAL A 326 5.54 13.45 0.51
CA VAL A 326 4.14 13.05 0.26
C VAL A 326 3.67 13.52 -1.11
N SER A 327 3.91 14.78 -1.47
CA SER A 327 3.54 15.32 -2.78
C SER A 327 4.23 14.56 -3.91
N ASN A 328 5.52 14.21 -3.80
CA ASN A 328 6.23 13.44 -4.81
C ASN A 328 5.61 12.05 -5.01
N ALA A 329 5.25 11.34 -3.94
CA ALA A 329 4.58 10.05 -4.04
C ALA A 329 3.23 10.18 -4.79
N VAL A 330 2.45 11.22 -4.49
CA VAL A 330 1.18 11.52 -5.17
C VAL A 330 1.42 11.89 -6.65
N TYR A 331 2.44 12.70 -6.96
CA TYR A 331 2.81 12.98 -8.34
C TYR A 331 3.21 11.73 -9.12
N ASP A 332 3.84 10.76 -8.48
CA ASP A 332 4.18 9.47 -9.10
C ASP A 332 2.95 8.56 -9.29
N ILE A 333 1.75 8.99 -8.84
CA ILE A 333 0.49 8.22 -8.86
C ILE A 333 0.59 6.97 -7.97
N THR A 334 1.12 7.11 -6.77
CA THR A 334 0.96 6.04 -5.77
C THR A 334 -0.53 5.85 -5.44
N SER A 335 -0.98 4.60 -5.28
CA SER A 335 -2.38 4.35 -4.91
C SER A 335 -2.65 4.79 -3.49
N ASP A 336 -1.69 4.55 -2.61
CA ASP A 336 -1.81 4.77 -1.17
C ASP A 336 -0.55 5.42 -0.59
N ILE A 337 -0.76 6.18 0.47
CA ILE A 337 0.27 6.70 1.37
C ILE A 337 -0.01 6.21 2.78
N MET A 338 1.03 5.77 3.50
CA MET A 338 0.85 5.12 4.80
C MET A 338 1.50 5.89 5.95
N LEU A 339 0.76 6.01 7.05
CA LEU A 339 1.21 6.48 8.35
C LEU A 339 1.44 5.30 9.29
N SER A 340 2.57 5.27 9.96
CA SER A 340 2.99 4.23 10.91
C SER A 340 2.89 4.71 12.35
N GLY A 341 4.01 5.10 12.94
CA GLY A 341 4.09 5.63 14.29
C GLY A 341 3.26 6.88 14.52
N GLU A 342 3.09 7.71 13.47
CA GLU A 342 2.31 8.96 13.48
C GLU A 342 0.86 8.72 13.94
N CYS A 343 0.24 7.60 13.48
CA CYS A 343 -1.11 7.22 13.89
C CYS A 343 -1.14 6.25 15.06
N ALA A 344 -0.14 5.34 15.18
CA ALA A 344 -0.16 4.29 16.19
C ALA A 344 0.15 4.79 17.60
N MET A 345 1.11 5.71 17.74
CA MET A 345 1.65 6.19 19.02
C MET A 345 1.84 7.71 19.08
N GLY A 346 1.65 8.40 17.95
CA GLY A 346 1.84 9.85 17.86
C GLY A 346 0.84 10.65 18.69
N LYS A 347 1.18 11.90 18.98
CA LYS A 347 0.33 12.82 19.73
C LYS A 347 -0.78 13.41 18.88
N TYR A 348 -0.67 13.37 17.55
CA TYR A 348 -1.53 14.10 16.61
C TYR A 348 -2.07 13.18 15.48
N PRO A 349 -2.70 12.03 15.79
CA PRO A 349 -3.09 11.05 14.76
C PRO A 349 -4.13 11.59 13.78
N VAL A 350 -5.08 12.41 14.23
CA VAL A 350 -6.12 13.01 13.38
C VAL A 350 -5.50 14.06 12.45
N GLU A 351 -4.67 14.92 12.99
CA GLU A 351 -3.98 15.99 12.25
C GLU A 351 -3.04 15.40 11.18
N CYS A 352 -2.45 14.21 11.43
CA CYS A 352 -1.65 13.49 10.45
C CYS A 352 -2.50 13.05 9.25
N ILE A 353 -3.68 12.48 9.47
CA ILE A 353 -4.62 12.13 8.39
C ILE A 353 -5.07 13.39 7.64
N GLU A 354 -5.44 14.46 8.35
CA GLU A 354 -5.83 15.73 7.72
C GLU A 354 -4.69 16.34 6.88
N ALA A 355 -3.45 16.28 7.37
CA ALA A 355 -2.29 16.75 6.61
C ALA A 355 -2.12 15.94 5.31
N MET A 356 -2.18 14.60 5.39
CA MET A 356 -2.16 13.74 4.20
C MET A 356 -3.26 14.09 3.20
N VAL A 357 -4.50 14.31 3.68
CA VAL A 357 -5.64 14.71 2.84
C VAL A 357 -5.36 16.05 2.15
N LYS A 358 -4.91 17.06 2.88
CA LYS A 358 -4.62 18.40 2.35
C LYS A 358 -3.51 18.36 1.29
N ILE A 359 -2.41 17.65 1.57
CA ILE A 359 -1.28 17.54 0.65
C ILE A 359 -1.72 16.78 -0.61
N SER A 360 -2.41 15.65 -0.47
CA SER A 360 -2.87 14.85 -1.61
C SER A 360 -3.79 15.64 -2.51
N LYS A 361 -4.84 16.29 -1.99
CA LYS A 361 -5.77 17.10 -2.77
C LYS A 361 -5.08 18.24 -3.50
N ALA A 362 -4.22 18.99 -2.81
CA ALA A 362 -3.48 20.09 -3.42
C ALA A 362 -2.59 19.61 -4.58
N THR A 363 -1.95 18.44 -4.42
CA THR A 363 -1.10 17.84 -5.42
C THR A 363 -1.93 17.31 -6.60
N GLU A 364 -2.99 16.54 -6.33
CA GLU A 364 -3.89 15.96 -7.32
C GLU A 364 -4.51 17.04 -8.22
N ASN A 365 -4.93 18.18 -7.67
CA ASN A 365 -5.47 19.31 -8.43
C ASN A 365 -4.45 19.97 -9.38
N SER A 366 -3.15 19.75 -9.16
CA SER A 366 -2.08 20.26 -10.04
C SER A 366 -1.67 19.27 -11.13
N ILE A 367 -2.21 18.04 -11.11
CA ILE A 367 -1.87 17.00 -12.08
C ILE A 367 -2.80 17.07 -13.30
N HIS A 368 -2.22 17.18 -14.47
CA HIS A 368 -2.94 17.03 -15.74
C HIS A 368 -3.01 15.54 -16.11
N TYR A 369 -4.03 14.84 -15.64
CA TYR A 369 -4.19 13.38 -15.81
C TYR A 369 -4.29 12.97 -17.27
N TRP A 370 -5.03 13.72 -18.14
CA TRP A 370 -5.15 13.43 -19.56
C TRP A 370 -3.83 13.52 -20.31
N ASN A 371 -2.96 14.47 -19.95
CA ASN A 371 -1.61 14.55 -20.52
C ASN A 371 -0.77 13.32 -20.18
N ARG A 372 -0.97 12.72 -19.02
CA ARG A 372 -0.30 11.48 -18.62
C ARG A 372 -0.90 10.27 -19.30
N PHE A 373 -2.24 10.23 -19.41
CA PHE A 373 -2.97 9.18 -20.11
C PHE A 373 -2.47 9.02 -21.55
N TYR A 374 -2.40 10.11 -22.33
CA TYR A 374 -1.95 10.05 -23.73
C TYR A 374 -0.45 9.75 -23.90
N LYS A 375 0.37 9.97 -22.89
CA LYS A 375 1.79 9.59 -22.91
C LYS A 375 2.01 8.11 -22.54
N ARG A 376 0.98 7.42 -22.07
CA ARG A 376 1.06 6.02 -21.69
C ARG A 376 1.13 5.15 -22.93
N SER A 377 2.10 4.23 -22.99
CA SER A 377 2.12 3.18 -23.99
C SER A 377 1.24 2.01 -23.56
N PHE A 378 0.29 1.64 -24.41
CA PHE A 378 -0.50 0.42 -24.25
C PHE A 378 0.15 -0.72 -25.04
N ASP A 379 0.16 -1.91 -24.45
CA ASP A 379 0.65 -3.11 -25.14
C ASP A 379 -0.51 -3.72 -25.97
N HIS A 380 -0.60 -3.30 -27.22
CA HIS A 380 -1.63 -3.78 -28.14
C HIS A 380 -1.55 -5.27 -28.48
N ASN A 381 -0.48 -5.96 -28.08
CA ASN A 381 -0.33 -7.39 -28.29
C ASN A 381 -0.99 -8.25 -27.21
N LYS A 382 -1.34 -7.66 -26.07
CA LYS A 382 -2.11 -8.33 -25.03
C LYS A 382 -3.58 -8.33 -25.38
N LYS A 383 -4.17 -9.52 -25.52
CA LYS A 383 -5.63 -9.70 -25.66
C LYS A 383 -6.31 -9.59 -24.29
N ASP A 384 -6.07 -8.50 -23.55
CA ASP A 384 -6.71 -8.22 -22.27
C ASP A 384 -7.98 -7.40 -22.51
N MET A 385 -9.14 -8.05 -22.43
CA MET A 385 -10.43 -7.41 -22.65
C MET A 385 -10.74 -6.37 -21.60
N GLU A 386 -10.37 -6.60 -20.34
CA GLU A 386 -10.62 -5.67 -19.22
C GLU A 386 -9.78 -4.39 -19.38
N GLU A 387 -8.52 -4.52 -19.82
CA GLU A 387 -7.67 -3.36 -20.13
C GLU A 387 -8.24 -2.55 -21.31
N ALA A 388 -8.73 -3.21 -22.36
CA ALA A 388 -9.35 -2.56 -23.50
C ALA A 388 -10.64 -1.79 -23.10
N ILE A 389 -11.47 -2.39 -22.23
CA ILE A 389 -12.69 -1.73 -21.71
C ILE A 389 -12.29 -0.53 -20.85
N ALA A 390 -11.33 -0.66 -19.96
CA ALA A 390 -10.87 0.44 -19.11
C ALA A 390 -10.34 1.61 -19.96
N TYR A 391 -9.55 1.30 -20.99
CA TYR A 391 -9.04 2.31 -21.92
C TYR A 391 -10.15 3.03 -22.67
N THR A 392 -11.08 2.29 -23.29
CA THR A 392 -12.19 2.88 -24.06
C THR A 392 -13.15 3.67 -23.16
N THR A 393 -13.38 3.22 -21.92
CA THR A 393 -14.16 3.95 -20.91
C THR A 393 -13.49 5.29 -20.59
N ALA A 394 -12.17 5.31 -20.38
CA ALA A 394 -11.43 6.54 -20.11
C ALA A 394 -11.45 7.50 -21.30
N VAL A 395 -11.26 7.00 -22.55
CA VAL A 395 -11.35 7.81 -23.76
C VAL A 395 -12.75 8.40 -23.90
N THR A 396 -13.80 7.60 -23.66
CA THR A 396 -15.18 8.08 -23.72
C THR A 396 -15.41 9.18 -22.69
N ALA A 397 -14.97 8.99 -21.45
CA ALA A 397 -15.13 9.96 -20.39
C ALA A 397 -14.44 11.30 -20.73
N GLU A 398 -13.25 11.25 -21.32
CA GLU A 398 -12.54 12.45 -21.76
C GLU A 398 -13.26 13.16 -22.91
N GLN A 399 -13.69 12.40 -23.94
CA GLN A 399 -14.30 12.97 -25.14
C GLN A 399 -15.63 13.68 -24.87
N ILE A 400 -16.41 13.21 -23.91
CA ILE A 400 -17.69 13.83 -23.54
C ILE A 400 -17.55 14.75 -22.31
N ALA A 401 -16.33 14.96 -21.80
CA ALA A 401 -16.08 15.69 -20.56
C ALA A 401 -16.96 15.19 -19.40
N ALA A 402 -16.97 13.88 -19.18
CA ALA A 402 -17.82 13.25 -18.19
C ALA A 402 -17.49 13.73 -16.76
N ASP A 403 -18.54 13.91 -15.97
CA ASP A 403 -18.43 14.29 -14.55
C ASP A 403 -17.98 13.11 -13.70
N ALA A 404 -18.31 11.88 -14.09
CA ALA A 404 -17.90 10.66 -13.41
C ALA A 404 -17.90 9.42 -14.32
N ILE A 405 -17.19 8.39 -13.87
CA ILE A 405 -17.37 7.00 -14.34
C ILE A 405 -18.09 6.23 -13.21
N VAL A 406 -19.17 5.54 -13.56
CA VAL A 406 -19.87 4.62 -12.66
C VAL A 406 -19.65 3.20 -13.17
N ALA A 407 -19.04 2.35 -12.36
CA ALA A 407 -18.71 1.01 -12.77
C ALA A 407 -19.17 -0.04 -11.75
N TYR A 408 -19.88 -1.07 -12.22
CA TYR A 408 -20.26 -2.22 -11.39
C TYR A 408 -19.14 -3.26 -11.34
N THR A 409 -18.92 -3.84 -10.17
CA THR A 409 -17.93 -4.89 -9.96
C THR A 409 -18.27 -5.85 -8.81
N ASN A 410 -18.07 -7.14 -9.01
CA ASN A 410 -18.19 -8.16 -7.97
C ASN A 410 -16.88 -8.42 -7.21
N THR A 411 -15.73 -8.21 -7.86
CA THR A 411 -14.42 -8.63 -7.34
C THR A 411 -13.42 -7.47 -7.21
N GLY A 412 -13.80 -6.29 -7.69
CA GLY A 412 -12.91 -5.12 -7.74
C GLY A 412 -11.99 -5.05 -8.96
N ARG A 413 -11.80 -6.14 -9.71
CA ARG A 413 -10.80 -6.23 -10.78
C ARG A 413 -10.98 -5.21 -11.90
N SER A 414 -12.22 -4.99 -12.36
CA SER A 414 -12.52 -3.96 -13.38
C SER A 414 -12.18 -2.55 -12.88
N ILE A 415 -12.34 -2.27 -11.60
CA ILE A 415 -11.99 -0.99 -10.98
C ILE A 415 -10.47 -0.81 -10.89
N GLU A 416 -9.72 -1.87 -10.56
CA GLU A 416 -8.25 -1.85 -10.57
C GLU A 416 -7.73 -1.53 -11.98
N LYS A 417 -8.35 -2.09 -13.02
CA LYS A 417 -8.02 -1.75 -14.42
C LYS A 417 -8.36 -0.29 -14.76
N LEU A 418 -9.50 0.23 -14.33
CA LEU A 418 -9.84 1.65 -14.48
C LEU A 418 -8.87 2.55 -13.71
N ALA A 419 -8.48 2.17 -12.50
CA ALA A 419 -7.46 2.89 -11.73
C ALA A 419 -6.13 2.99 -12.48
N SER A 420 -5.77 1.93 -13.21
CA SER A 420 -4.52 1.92 -14.00
C SER A 420 -4.47 3.01 -15.06
N VAL A 421 -5.58 3.44 -15.62
CA VAL A 421 -5.62 4.50 -16.64
C VAL A 421 -5.64 5.91 -16.06
N ALA A 422 -5.80 6.02 -14.72
CA ALA A 422 -5.70 7.27 -13.97
C ALA A 422 -6.50 8.44 -14.58
N THR A 423 -7.83 8.26 -14.66
CA THR A 423 -8.74 9.28 -15.23
C THR A 423 -8.80 10.54 -14.37
N GLU A 424 -9.13 11.67 -15.00
CA GLU A 424 -9.33 12.94 -14.30
C GLU A 424 -10.62 12.91 -13.48
N CYS A 425 -11.72 12.43 -14.04
CA CYS A 425 -12.98 12.27 -13.33
C CYS A 425 -12.94 11.14 -12.29
N PRO A 426 -13.75 11.23 -11.23
CA PRO A 426 -13.86 10.18 -10.21
C PRO A 426 -14.46 8.88 -10.77
N VAL A 427 -14.11 7.77 -10.15
CA VAL A 427 -14.67 6.44 -10.43
C VAL A 427 -15.50 5.99 -9.25
N PHE A 428 -16.82 5.89 -9.43
CA PHE A 428 -17.73 5.31 -8.45
C PHE A 428 -17.87 3.81 -8.71
N ALA A 429 -17.43 3.01 -7.76
CA ALA A 429 -17.36 1.57 -7.86
C ALA A 429 -18.55 0.93 -7.13
N ILE A 430 -19.61 0.59 -7.86
CA ILE A 430 -20.81 -0.02 -7.31
C ILE A 430 -20.60 -1.52 -7.15
N THR A 431 -20.94 -2.06 -5.99
CA THR A 431 -20.88 -3.48 -5.69
C THR A 431 -22.01 -3.89 -4.73
N ASP A 432 -22.43 -5.15 -4.80
CA ASP A 432 -23.36 -5.78 -3.87
C ASP A 432 -22.65 -6.66 -2.82
N ASP A 433 -21.32 -6.70 -2.84
CA ASP A 433 -20.49 -7.50 -1.95
C ASP A 433 -19.72 -6.64 -0.93
N GLU A 434 -20.01 -6.84 0.37
CA GLU A 434 -19.41 -6.07 1.46
C GLU A 434 -17.88 -6.22 1.52
N LYS A 435 -17.34 -7.41 1.20
CA LYS A 435 -15.89 -7.61 1.21
C LYS A 435 -15.21 -6.82 0.09
N THR A 436 -15.74 -6.88 -1.11
CA THR A 436 -15.29 -6.07 -2.25
C THR A 436 -15.41 -4.58 -1.96
N PHE A 437 -16.53 -4.15 -1.36
CA PHE A 437 -16.72 -2.76 -0.93
C PHE A 437 -15.58 -2.27 -0.03
N ASN A 438 -15.19 -3.04 0.98
CA ASN A 438 -14.08 -2.69 1.85
C ASN A 438 -12.73 -2.78 1.12
N GLN A 439 -12.50 -3.80 0.30
CA GLN A 439 -11.26 -3.97 -0.44
C GLN A 439 -11.01 -2.84 -1.45
N LEU A 440 -12.03 -2.27 -2.04
CA LEU A 440 -11.90 -1.16 -2.99
C LEU A 440 -11.39 0.13 -2.34
N SER A 441 -11.34 0.23 -1.02
CA SER A 441 -10.84 1.41 -0.31
C SER A 441 -9.32 1.66 -0.48
N ILE A 442 -8.56 0.69 -1.01
CA ILE A 442 -7.13 0.83 -1.36
C ILE A 442 -6.92 1.22 -2.84
N VAL A 443 -7.98 1.18 -3.66
CA VAL A 443 -7.83 1.37 -5.10
C VAL A 443 -7.81 2.86 -5.45
N PHE A 444 -6.77 3.28 -6.18
CA PHE A 444 -6.62 4.66 -6.64
C PHE A 444 -7.86 5.16 -7.38
N ASN A 445 -8.28 6.39 -7.09
CA ASN A 445 -9.42 7.07 -7.70
C ASN A 445 -10.79 6.34 -7.55
N ALA A 446 -10.89 5.22 -6.85
CA ALA A 446 -12.14 4.51 -6.62
C ALA A 446 -12.88 5.06 -5.40
N THR A 447 -14.18 5.28 -5.54
CA THR A 447 -15.11 5.55 -4.43
C THR A 447 -16.13 4.43 -4.40
N PRO A 448 -15.99 3.46 -3.47
CA PRO A 448 -16.90 2.33 -3.38
C PRO A 448 -18.29 2.74 -2.93
N VAL A 449 -19.31 2.09 -3.51
CA VAL A 449 -20.72 2.26 -3.16
C VAL A 449 -21.34 0.87 -2.99
N LEU A 450 -21.82 0.58 -1.80
CA LEU A 450 -22.49 -0.71 -1.50
C LEU A 450 -23.98 -0.60 -1.78
N CYS A 451 -24.50 -1.47 -2.65
CA CYS A 451 -25.91 -1.62 -2.97
C CYS A 451 -26.28 -3.10 -2.84
N GLU A 452 -26.90 -3.46 -1.72
CA GLU A 452 -27.27 -4.82 -1.40
C GLU A 452 -28.64 -5.19 -2.01
N ASP A 453 -28.82 -6.49 -2.30
CA ASP A 453 -30.12 -7.13 -2.60
C ASP A 453 -30.86 -6.67 -3.86
N GLU A 454 -30.19 -6.10 -4.84
CA GLU A 454 -30.80 -5.78 -6.13
C GLU A 454 -30.90 -7.01 -7.05
N LYS A 455 -31.98 -7.06 -7.86
CA LYS A 455 -32.26 -8.24 -8.69
C LYS A 455 -31.38 -8.34 -9.91
N THR A 456 -31.07 -7.21 -10.52
CA THR A 456 -30.27 -7.14 -11.75
C THR A 456 -29.10 -6.17 -11.57
N ILE A 457 -28.11 -6.24 -12.46
CA ILE A 457 -27.00 -5.28 -12.49
C ILE A 457 -27.52 -3.87 -12.77
N ASP A 458 -28.50 -3.74 -13.66
CA ASP A 458 -29.09 -2.45 -14.02
C ASP A 458 -29.78 -1.82 -12.81
N ASP A 459 -30.50 -2.62 -12.01
CA ASP A 459 -31.12 -2.16 -10.77
C ASP A 459 -30.03 -1.73 -9.76
N THR A 460 -28.94 -2.51 -9.62
CA THR A 460 -27.83 -2.20 -8.74
C THR A 460 -27.12 -0.90 -9.14
N ILE A 461 -26.89 -0.67 -10.43
CA ILE A 461 -26.31 0.57 -10.94
C ILE A 461 -27.24 1.76 -10.66
N SER A 462 -28.57 1.58 -10.93
CA SER A 462 -29.55 2.63 -10.70
C SER A 462 -29.66 3.01 -9.23
N ALA A 463 -29.70 2.02 -8.33
CA ALA A 463 -29.68 2.24 -6.88
C ALA A 463 -28.41 2.95 -6.41
N GLY A 464 -27.25 2.59 -7.00
CA GLY A 464 -25.97 3.25 -6.72
C GLY A 464 -25.96 4.71 -7.16
N ILE A 465 -26.49 5.03 -8.32
CA ILE A 465 -26.62 6.40 -8.82
C ILE A 465 -27.51 7.23 -7.89
N GLU A 466 -28.67 6.70 -7.49
CA GLU A 466 -29.58 7.39 -6.55
C GLU A 466 -28.92 7.63 -5.19
N LYS A 467 -28.12 6.68 -4.70
CA LYS A 467 -27.35 6.86 -3.47
C LYS A 467 -26.29 7.96 -3.61
N LEU A 468 -25.57 7.98 -4.74
CA LEU A 468 -24.58 9.04 -5.04
C LEU A 468 -25.22 10.43 -5.12
N LYS A 469 -26.44 10.54 -5.69
CA LYS A 469 -27.23 11.78 -5.69
C LYS A 469 -27.62 12.19 -4.26
N ALA A 470 -28.11 11.26 -3.46
CA ALA A 470 -28.47 11.52 -2.08
C ALA A 470 -27.28 11.99 -1.20
N GLU A 471 -26.06 11.52 -1.52
CA GLU A 471 -24.82 11.93 -0.87
C GLU A 471 -24.23 13.23 -1.46
N GLY A 472 -24.85 13.82 -2.50
CA GLY A 472 -24.37 15.02 -3.18
C GLY A 472 -23.09 14.82 -3.98
N LEU A 473 -22.78 13.59 -4.36
CA LEU A 473 -21.62 13.20 -5.18
C LEU A 473 -21.91 13.22 -6.67
N LEU A 474 -23.18 13.13 -7.05
CA LEU A 474 -23.72 13.36 -8.40
C LEU A 474 -24.91 14.31 -8.32
N SER A 475 -25.16 15.04 -9.39
CA SER A 475 -26.26 15.99 -9.53
C SER A 475 -27.08 15.71 -10.77
N GLU A 476 -28.32 16.17 -10.79
CA GLU A 476 -29.15 16.13 -12.00
C GLU A 476 -28.51 16.96 -13.12
N GLY A 477 -28.35 16.35 -14.27
CA GLY A 477 -27.68 16.95 -15.44
C GLY A 477 -26.24 16.49 -15.66
N ASP A 478 -25.62 15.84 -14.66
CA ASP A 478 -24.26 15.29 -14.80
C ASP A 478 -24.17 14.25 -15.91
N MET A 479 -23.07 14.26 -16.62
CA MET A 479 -22.76 13.29 -17.69
C MET A 479 -21.91 12.15 -17.11
N VAL A 480 -22.43 10.95 -17.12
CA VAL A 480 -21.79 9.78 -16.53
C VAL A 480 -21.49 8.72 -17.58
N VAL A 481 -20.29 8.14 -17.53
CA VAL A 481 -19.94 6.95 -18.30
C VAL A 481 -20.19 5.72 -17.45
N LEU A 482 -21.06 4.83 -17.96
CA LEU A 482 -21.32 3.54 -17.34
C LEU A 482 -20.32 2.50 -17.88
N SER A 483 -19.72 1.71 -16.99
CA SER A 483 -18.76 0.67 -17.34
C SER A 483 -19.00 -0.59 -16.53
N GLY A 484 -18.76 -1.75 -17.15
CA GLY A 484 -18.80 -3.04 -16.50
C GLY A 484 -17.94 -4.05 -17.26
N GLY A 485 -17.13 -4.83 -16.58
CA GLY A 485 -16.34 -5.90 -17.16
C GLY A 485 -17.13 -7.20 -17.36
N ALA A 486 -16.59 -8.14 -18.13
CA ALA A 486 -17.17 -9.48 -18.31
C ALA A 486 -17.30 -10.25 -16.98
N SER A 487 -16.44 -9.93 -15.99
CA SER A 487 -16.50 -10.45 -14.63
C SER A 487 -17.62 -9.82 -13.78
N ALA A 488 -18.18 -8.70 -14.22
CA ALA A 488 -19.29 -8.02 -13.55
C ALA A 488 -20.64 -8.72 -13.77
N LEU A 489 -20.74 -9.62 -14.75
CA LEU A 489 -22.00 -10.27 -15.09
C LEU A 489 -22.37 -11.32 -14.06
N LYS A 490 -23.57 -11.20 -13.47
CA LYS A 490 -24.16 -12.27 -12.67
C LYS A 490 -24.29 -13.53 -13.54
N LYS A 491 -24.27 -14.72 -12.92
CA LYS A 491 -24.24 -16.02 -13.62
C LYS A 491 -25.35 -16.16 -14.67
N GLU A 492 -26.47 -15.47 -14.47
CA GLU A 492 -27.66 -15.47 -15.33
C GLU A 492 -27.58 -14.46 -16.49
N GLU A 493 -26.63 -13.53 -16.43
CA GLU A 493 -26.47 -12.44 -17.42
C GLU A 493 -25.19 -12.59 -18.26
N LYS A 494 -24.56 -13.76 -18.23
CA LYS A 494 -23.35 -14.06 -19.00
C LYS A 494 -23.56 -13.75 -20.49
N GLY A 495 -22.74 -12.85 -21.01
CA GLY A 495 -22.76 -12.44 -22.43
C GLY A 495 -23.26 -11.00 -22.66
N LYS A 496 -23.77 -10.29 -21.65
CA LYS A 496 -24.08 -8.88 -21.75
C LYS A 496 -22.83 -8.04 -21.42
N VAL A 497 -22.55 -7.04 -22.20
CA VAL A 497 -21.51 -6.04 -21.95
C VAL A 497 -22.23 -4.74 -21.54
N ILE A 498 -21.87 -4.18 -20.40
CA ILE A 498 -22.39 -2.88 -19.97
C ILE A 498 -21.38 -1.82 -20.39
N GLY A 499 -21.79 -0.97 -21.29
CA GLY A 499 -21.07 0.24 -21.68
C GLY A 499 -22.05 1.23 -22.29
N GLY A 500 -22.04 2.46 -21.78
CA GLY A 500 -22.92 3.50 -22.26
C GLY A 500 -22.61 4.84 -21.60
N CYS A 501 -23.25 5.90 -22.14
CA CYS A 501 -23.22 7.23 -21.53
C CYS A 501 -24.65 7.61 -21.19
N VAL A 502 -24.83 8.18 -20.03
CA VAL A 502 -26.14 8.61 -19.53
C VAL A 502 -26.00 10.03 -18.96
N ARG A 503 -26.99 10.88 -19.27
CA ARG A 503 -27.18 12.13 -18.55
C ARG A 503 -28.17 11.86 -17.42
N ILE A 504 -27.78 12.15 -16.21
CA ILE A 504 -28.53 11.88 -14.99
C ILE A 504 -29.64 12.92 -14.78
#